data_8947f2a8de7465ea44752243bb0f7575
#
_entry.id   8947f2a8de7465ea44752243bb0f7575
#
_cell.length_a   1.000
_cell.length_b   1.000
_cell.length_c   1.000
_cell.angle_alpha   90.00
_cell.angle_beta   90.00
_cell.angle_gamma   90.00
#
_symmetry.space_group_name_H-M   'P 1'
#
loop_
_entity.id
_entity.type
_entity.pdbx_description
1 polymer ?
#
loop_
_entity_poly.entity_id
_entity_poly.type
_entity_poly.pdbx_seq_one_letter_code
_entity_poly.pdbx_strand_id
1 'polypeptide(L)'
;MVNLATVCAQGGYTTLIIDGDLRRPRMHTFFDVPNNVGLSTFLTSDMALEQVVVQTPIDNLFFLPSGVMPSDSAGLLNSKRFTDLLADVKSRFDIVLIDSPPILGVSDASVLAAEADLTMIVVQHRKLPLHMLQRVKHAVDGVGGKVIGVVLNNVDVRSDSTYGYYTNYYSYYSTDSKNDPTMKPVRKSSSKHGSTSESNSAVASSSKAAAEDVF
;
A
#
# COMPACT_ATOMS: atom_id res chain seq x y z
N MET A 1 1.71 -3.79 -2.24
CA MET A 1 2.77 -3.97 -3.23
C MET A 1 2.79 -5.37 -3.84
N VAL A 2 2.90 -6.47 -3.07
CA VAL A 2 2.97 -7.85 -3.58
C VAL A 2 1.89 -8.15 -4.62
N ASN A 3 0.60 -7.86 -4.33
CA ASN A 3 -0.49 -8.12 -5.27
C ASN A 3 -0.32 -7.39 -6.63
N LEU A 4 0.18 -6.16 -6.61
CA LEU A 4 0.46 -5.41 -7.84
C LEU A 4 1.57 -6.09 -8.66
N ALA A 5 2.67 -6.45 -8.00
CA ALA A 5 3.78 -7.16 -8.63
C ALA A 5 3.34 -8.51 -9.22
N THR A 6 2.50 -9.25 -8.49
CA THR A 6 1.94 -10.52 -8.98
C THR A 6 1.13 -10.32 -10.25
N VAL A 7 0.27 -9.30 -10.30
CA VAL A 7 -0.53 -9.00 -11.50
C VAL A 7 0.36 -8.61 -12.69
N CYS A 8 1.41 -7.81 -12.46
CA CYS A 8 2.37 -7.46 -13.50
C CYS A 8 3.09 -8.71 -14.04
N ALA A 9 3.58 -9.56 -13.15
CA ALA A 9 4.27 -10.80 -13.52
C ALA A 9 3.35 -11.79 -14.29
N GLN A 10 2.10 -11.94 -13.84
CA GLN A 10 1.08 -12.73 -14.53
C GLN A 10 0.70 -12.13 -15.90
N GLY A 11 0.84 -10.83 -16.06
CA GLY A 11 0.70 -10.13 -17.34
C GLY A 11 1.88 -10.34 -18.30
N GLY A 12 2.89 -11.12 -17.90
CA GLY A 12 4.07 -11.44 -18.72
C GLY A 12 5.23 -10.48 -18.55
N TYR A 13 5.16 -9.48 -17.64
CA TYR A 13 6.25 -8.57 -17.37
C TYR A 13 7.24 -9.16 -16.38
N THR A 14 8.54 -9.13 -16.71
CA THR A 14 9.60 -9.48 -15.77
C THR A 14 9.64 -8.41 -14.68
N THR A 15 9.22 -8.77 -13.48
CA THR A 15 8.96 -7.83 -12.38
C THR A 15 9.91 -8.07 -11.22
N LEU A 16 10.55 -7.01 -10.71
CA LEU A 16 11.37 -7.03 -9.50
C LEU A 16 10.68 -6.24 -8.39
N ILE A 17 10.60 -6.81 -7.20
CA ILE A 17 10.30 -6.08 -5.97
C ILE A 17 11.59 -5.82 -5.21
N ILE A 18 11.82 -4.59 -4.77
CA ILE A 18 12.93 -4.21 -3.89
C ILE A 18 12.32 -3.76 -2.56
N ASP A 19 12.71 -4.41 -1.45
CA ASP A 19 12.38 -3.96 -0.09
C ASP A 19 13.32 -2.80 0.31
N GLY A 20 12.87 -1.56 0.08
CA GLY A 20 13.60 -0.33 0.40
C GLY A 20 13.35 0.18 1.82
N ASP A 21 12.46 -0.45 2.61
CA ASP A 21 12.33 -0.14 4.04
C ASP A 21 13.41 -0.86 4.86
N LEU A 22 14.61 -0.30 4.83
CA LEU A 22 15.77 -0.83 5.57
C LEU A 22 15.62 -0.69 7.10
N ARG A 23 14.60 0.05 7.58
CA ARG A 23 14.37 0.29 9.02
C ARG A 23 13.42 -0.73 9.64
N ARG A 24 12.38 -1.13 8.90
CA ARG A 24 11.36 -2.07 9.36
C ARG A 24 10.96 -3.04 8.24
N PRO A 25 11.92 -3.82 7.74
CA PRO A 25 11.68 -4.71 6.61
C PRO A 25 10.64 -5.77 6.98
N ARG A 26 9.69 -5.99 6.08
CA ARG A 26 8.63 -7.01 6.25
C ARG A 26 8.31 -7.77 4.97
N MET A 27 8.80 -7.32 3.82
CA MET A 27 8.46 -7.93 2.55
C MET A 27 8.95 -9.38 2.45
N HIS A 28 10.10 -9.72 3.06
CA HIS A 28 10.65 -11.07 3.10
C HIS A 28 9.69 -12.10 3.72
N THR A 29 8.82 -11.69 4.66
CA THR A 29 7.85 -12.59 5.30
C THR A 29 6.72 -13.01 4.36
N PHE A 30 6.41 -12.22 3.32
CA PHE A 30 5.39 -12.57 2.33
C PHE A 30 5.87 -13.64 1.34
N PHE A 31 7.18 -13.72 1.15
CA PHE A 31 7.80 -14.68 0.24
C PHE A 31 8.44 -15.87 0.96
N ASP A 32 8.36 -15.90 2.29
CA ASP A 32 8.98 -16.91 3.16
C ASP A 32 10.49 -17.10 2.86
N VAL A 33 11.19 -15.98 2.70
CA VAL A 33 12.64 -15.97 2.45
C VAL A 33 13.41 -15.36 3.63
N PRO A 34 14.63 -15.82 3.91
CA PRO A 34 15.48 -15.22 4.93
C PRO A 34 15.86 -13.78 4.51
N ASN A 35 16.06 -12.90 5.53
CA ASN A 35 16.47 -11.51 5.32
C ASN A 35 17.91 -11.23 5.77
N ASN A 36 18.80 -12.23 5.65
CA ASN A 36 20.20 -12.11 6.07
C ASN A 36 21.07 -11.43 5.01
N VAL A 37 20.67 -11.55 3.76
CA VAL A 37 21.34 -10.99 2.58
C VAL A 37 20.31 -10.27 1.74
N GLY A 38 20.66 -9.09 1.21
CA GLY A 38 19.74 -8.30 0.42
C GLY A 38 20.33 -6.94 0.04
N LEU A 39 19.48 -5.94 -0.12
CA LEU A 39 19.84 -4.59 -0.57
C LEU A 39 20.98 -3.97 0.28
N SER A 40 20.86 -3.99 1.60
CA SER A 40 21.89 -3.42 2.48
C SER A 40 23.23 -4.13 2.32
N THR A 41 23.25 -5.45 2.20
CA THR A 41 24.46 -6.25 1.98
C THR A 41 25.07 -5.97 0.62
N PHE A 42 24.25 -5.90 -0.43
CA PHE A 42 24.68 -5.51 -1.76
C PHE A 42 25.34 -4.13 -1.75
N LEU A 43 24.75 -3.15 -1.08
CA LEU A 43 25.25 -1.78 -1.04
C LEU A 43 26.55 -1.63 -0.22
N THR A 44 26.86 -2.55 0.68
CA THR A 44 28.02 -2.48 1.57
C THR A 44 29.14 -3.47 1.25
N SER A 45 28.92 -4.39 0.30
CA SER A 45 29.91 -5.44 -0.07
C SER A 45 30.04 -5.53 -1.59
N ASP A 46 30.98 -6.32 -2.07
CA ASP A 46 31.18 -6.55 -3.51
C ASP A 46 30.36 -7.74 -4.06
N MET A 47 29.25 -8.05 -3.42
CA MET A 47 28.33 -9.08 -3.90
C MET A 47 27.71 -8.70 -5.26
N ALA A 48 27.54 -9.69 -6.13
CA ALA A 48 26.82 -9.53 -7.38
C ALA A 48 25.30 -9.49 -7.14
N LEU A 49 24.55 -8.84 -8.03
CA LEU A 49 23.09 -8.72 -7.92
C LEU A 49 22.40 -10.08 -7.88
N GLU A 50 22.90 -11.04 -8.65
CA GLU A 50 22.37 -12.40 -8.75
C GLU A 50 22.48 -13.19 -7.44
N GLN A 51 23.37 -12.77 -6.53
CA GLN A 51 23.55 -13.41 -5.21
C GLN A 51 22.56 -12.89 -4.17
N VAL A 52 21.92 -11.75 -4.41
CA VAL A 52 21.03 -11.08 -3.47
C VAL A 52 19.57 -11.05 -3.95
N VAL A 53 19.33 -11.22 -5.25
CA VAL A 53 17.97 -11.32 -5.82
C VAL A 53 17.50 -12.77 -5.74
N VAL A 54 16.28 -12.96 -5.27
CA VAL A 54 15.63 -14.26 -5.11
C VAL A 54 14.51 -14.38 -6.15
N GLN A 55 14.46 -15.49 -6.86
CA GLN A 55 13.29 -15.83 -7.68
C GLN A 55 12.18 -16.31 -6.75
N THR A 56 10.98 -15.74 -6.88
CA THR A 56 9.82 -16.15 -6.09
C THR A 56 9.16 -17.39 -6.70
N PRO A 57 8.21 -18.05 -6.00
CA PRO A 57 7.39 -19.12 -6.57
C PRO A 57 6.46 -18.68 -7.70
N ILE A 58 6.36 -17.38 -7.97
CA ILE A 58 5.52 -16.80 -9.04
C ILE A 58 6.41 -16.57 -10.25
N ASP A 59 6.02 -17.10 -11.40
CA ASP A 59 6.75 -16.91 -12.66
C ASP A 59 6.91 -15.41 -12.97
N ASN A 60 8.08 -15.04 -13.50
CA ASN A 60 8.47 -13.65 -13.83
C ASN A 60 8.51 -12.67 -12.64
N LEU A 61 8.38 -13.15 -11.39
CA LEU A 61 8.46 -12.29 -10.21
C LEU A 61 9.74 -12.59 -9.41
N PHE A 62 10.54 -11.55 -9.23
CA PHE A 62 11.79 -11.57 -8.47
C PHE A 62 11.69 -10.64 -7.26
N PHE A 63 12.48 -10.93 -6.25
CA PHE A 63 12.47 -10.18 -5.01
C PHE A 63 13.91 -9.91 -4.54
N LEU A 64 14.20 -8.65 -4.20
CA LEU A 64 15.41 -8.22 -3.51
C LEU A 64 15.04 -7.86 -2.08
N PRO A 65 15.36 -8.72 -1.08
CA PRO A 65 15.14 -8.41 0.32
C PRO A 65 15.93 -7.18 0.77
N SER A 66 15.51 -6.54 1.86
CA SER A 66 16.26 -5.41 2.45
C SER A 66 17.65 -5.81 2.97
N GLY A 67 17.81 -7.04 3.41
CA GLY A 67 19.01 -7.51 4.10
C GLY A 67 19.04 -7.09 5.58
N VAL A 68 20.21 -7.19 6.18
CA VAL A 68 20.45 -6.79 7.59
C VAL A 68 20.26 -5.28 7.73
N MET A 69 19.59 -4.85 8.80
CA MET A 69 19.34 -3.44 9.07
C MET A 69 20.67 -2.68 9.25
N PRO A 70 20.96 -1.66 8.42
CA PRO A 70 22.17 -0.88 8.51
C PRO A 70 22.07 0.19 9.59
N SER A 71 23.21 0.74 10.03
CA SER A 71 23.26 1.88 10.94
C SER A 71 22.85 3.20 10.27
N ASP A 72 23.08 3.34 8.97
CA ASP A 72 22.74 4.53 8.16
C ASP A 72 22.02 4.10 6.86
N SER A 73 20.70 3.93 6.94
CA SER A 73 19.87 3.57 5.80
C SER A 73 19.79 4.67 4.76
N ALA A 74 19.67 5.93 5.21
CA ALA A 74 19.56 7.07 4.29
C ALA A 74 20.85 7.28 3.49
N GLY A 75 22.02 7.17 4.14
CA GLY A 75 23.32 7.28 3.47
C GLY A 75 23.52 6.17 2.43
N LEU A 76 23.10 4.94 2.74
CA LEU A 76 23.19 3.82 1.78
C LEU A 76 22.29 4.04 0.56
N LEU A 77 21.05 4.47 0.76
CA LEU A 77 20.12 4.73 -0.34
C LEU A 77 20.51 5.96 -1.17
N ASN A 78 21.26 6.92 -0.61
CA ASN A 78 21.80 8.08 -1.32
C ASN A 78 23.19 7.82 -1.91
N SER A 79 23.65 6.58 -1.94
CA SER A 79 24.97 6.24 -2.47
C SER A 79 24.94 6.07 -3.98
N LYS A 80 26.10 6.35 -4.62
CA LYS A 80 26.29 6.04 -6.06
C LYS A 80 25.98 4.58 -6.39
N ARG A 81 26.31 3.66 -5.48
CA ARG A 81 26.06 2.23 -5.65
C ARG A 81 24.58 1.89 -5.74
N PHE A 82 23.73 2.61 -5.04
CA PHE A 82 22.27 2.46 -5.17
C PHE A 82 21.76 3.01 -6.52
N THR A 83 22.25 4.16 -6.96
CA THR A 83 21.93 4.69 -8.30
C THR A 83 22.38 3.74 -9.42
N ASP A 84 23.60 3.19 -9.31
CA ASP A 84 24.12 2.21 -10.26
C ASP A 84 23.27 0.91 -10.25
N LEU A 85 22.83 0.44 -9.05
CA LEU A 85 21.90 -0.69 -8.93
C LEU A 85 20.58 -0.41 -9.66
N LEU A 86 19.99 0.77 -9.46
CA LEU A 86 18.73 1.12 -10.13
C LEU A 86 18.88 1.16 -11.65
N ALA A 87 20.00 1.66 -12.17
CA ALA A 87 20.29 1.64 -13.58
C ALA A 87 20.42 0.20 -14.13
N ASP A 88 21.10 -0.69 -13.39
CA ASP A 88 21.25 -2.08 -13.75
C ASP A 88 19.91 -2.84 -13.75
N VAL A 89 19.13 -2.74 -12.69
CA VAL A 89 17.83 -3.44 -12.63
C VAL A 89 16.82 -2.91 -13.63
N LYS A 90 16.83 -1.60 -13.96
CA LYS A 90 16.01 -1.03 -15.03
C LYS A 90 16.34 -1.59 -16.41
N SER A 91 17.57 -2.05 -16.63
CA SER A 91 17.95 -2.68 -17.89
C SER A 91 17.55 -4.14 -18.01
N ARG A 92 17.28 -4.81 -16.88
CA ARG A 92 17.02 -6.26 -16.80
C ARG A 92 15.56 -6.61 -16.56
N PHE A 93 14.78 -5.70 -15.96
CA PHE A 93 13.39 -5.93 -15.59
C PHE A 93 12.49 -4.91 -16.27
N ASP A 94 11.31 -5.38 -16.73
CA ASP A 94 10.30 -4.51 -17.34
C ASP A 94 9.67 -3.58 -16.29
N ILE A 95 9.51 -4.07 -15.06
CA ILE A 95 8.91 -3.33 -13.96
C ILE A 95 9.75 -3.55 -12.69
N VAL A 96 10.14 -2.44 -12.05
CA VAL A 96 10.79 -2.44 -10.75
C VAL A 96 9.89 -1.71 -9.75
N LEU A 97 9.44 -2.41 -8.72
CA LEU A 97 8.63 -1.86 -7.63
C LEU A 97 9.47 -1.75 -6.37
N ILE A 98 9.60 -0.54 -5.82
CA ILE A 98 10.38 -0.29 -4.62
C ILE A 98 9.42 -0.02 -3.46
N ASP A 99 9.45 -0.87 -2.42
CA ASP A 99 8.75 -0.61 -1.15
C ASP A 99 9.51 0.44 -0.35
N SER A 100 8.80 1.38 0.25
CA SER A 100 9.42 2.47 0.97
C SER A 100 8.81 2.66 2.36
N PRO A 101 9.60 3.13 3.34
CA PRO A 101 9.05 3.55 4.61
C PRO A 101 8.12 4.77 4.45
N PRO A 102 7.32 5.11 5.49
CA PRO A 102 6.48 6.31 5.45
C PRO A 102 7.29 7.59 5.22
N ILE A 103 6.90 8.38 4.19
CA ILE A 103 7.64 9.59 3.80
C ILE A 103 7.59 10.70 4.88
N LEU A 104 6.54 10.74 5.70
CA LEU A 104 6.46 11.67 6.81
C LEU A 104 7.21 11.09 8.01
N GLY A 105 8.43 11.57 8.25
CA GLY A 105 9.23 11.21 9.41
C GLY A 105 10.60 10.61 9.12
N VAL A 106 10.87 10.16 7.89
CA VAL A 106 12.19 9.63 7.52
C VAL A 106 12.63 10.11 6.14
N SER A 107 13.94 10.39 6.00
CA SER A 107 14.52 10.88 4.74
C SER A 107 14.65 9.79 3.67
N ASP A 108 14.69 8.53 4.07
CA ASP A 108 14.85 7.37 3.18
C ASP A 108 13.82 7.37 2.06
N ALA A 109 12.54 7.59 2.39
CA ALA A 109 11.45 7.63 1.42
C ALA A 109 11.58 8.80 0.43
N SER A 110 12.14 9.94 0.86
CA SER A 110 12.40 11.09 -0.01
C SER A 110 13.50 10.79 -1.02
N VAL A 111 14.56 10.08 -0.59
CA VAL A 111 15.63 9.61 -1.47
C VAL A 111 15.07 8.64 -2.51
N LEU A 112 14.29 7.64 -2.07
CA LEU A 112 13.66 6.68 -2.98
C LEU A 112 12.72 7.37 -3.98
N ALA A 113 11.96 8.38 -3.55
CA ALA A 113 11.06 9.13 -4.42
C ALA A 113 11.81 9.99 -5.46
N ALA A 114 13.01 10.47 -5.13
CA ALA A 114 13.87 11.22 -6.06
C ALA A 114 14.46 10.32 -7.17
N GLU A 115 14.79 9.07 -6.83
CA GLU A 115 15.41 8.10 -7.74
C GLU A 115 14.38 7.32 -8.59
N ALA A 116 13.13 7.25 -8.14
CA ALA A 116 12.07 6.55 -8.84
C ALA A 116 11.52 7.37 -10.03
N ASP A 117 11.20 6.70 -11.14
CA ASP A 117 10.54 7.34 -12.28
C ASP A 117 9.14 7.84 -11.93
N LEU A 118 8.42 7.07 -11.09
CA LEU A 118 7.06 7.36 -10.65
C LEU A 118 6.86 6.96 -9.19
N THR A 119 6.13 7.76 -8.44
CA THR A 119 5.77 7.50 -7.05
C THR A 119 4.26 7.31 -6.91
N MET A 120 3.85 6.20 -6.30
CA MET A 120 2.46 5.94 -5.93
C MET A 120 2.30 6.15 -4.42
N ILE A 121 1.38 7.03 -4.02
CA ILE A 121 1.10 7.29 -2.61
C ILE A 121 0.02 6.32 -2.14
N VAL A 122 0.31 5.53 -1.08
CA VAL A 122 -0.65 4.63 -0.47
C VAL A 122 -1.12 5.21 0.86
N VAL A 123 -2.42 5.42 1.01
CA VAL A 123 -3.03 5.94 2.24
C VAL A 123 -4.09 4.98 2.77
N GLN A 124 -4.19 4.89 4.11
CA GLN A 124 -5.28 4.15 4.73
C GLN A 124 -6.55 5.01 4.78
N HIS A 125 -7.66 4.43 4.36
CA HIS A 125 -8.97 5.07 4.43
C HIS A 125 -9.27 5.58 5.85
N ARG A 126 -9.74 6.83 5.96
CA ARG A 126 -10.12 7.51 7.21
C ARG A 126 -9.02 7.68 8.26
N LYS A 127 -7.74 7.36 7.95
CA LYS A 127 -6.63 7.55 8.89
C LYS A 127 -5.77 8.76 8.60
N LEU A 128 -5.80 9.27 7.37
CA LEU A 128 -4.98 10.40 6.97
C LEU A 128 -5.86 11.59 6.59
N PRO A 129 -5.78 12.73 7.28
CA PRO A 129 -6.45 13.96 6.90
C PRO A 129 -5.94 14.49 5.55
N LEU A 130 -6.80 15.18 4.78
CA LEU A 130 -6.46 15.67 3.44
C LEU A 130 -5.21 16.58 3.42
N HIS A 131 -5.06 17.45 4.42
CA HIS A 131 -3.89 18.33 4.52
C HIS A 131 -2.57 17.55 4.68
N MET A 132 -2.61 16.38 5.32
CA MET A 132 -1.43 15.51 5.43
C MET A 132 -1.11 14.85 4.09
N LEU A 133 -2.11 14.46 3.30
CA LEU A 133 -1.89 13.96 1.94
C LEU A 133 -1.26 15.04 1.05
N GLN A 134 -1.70 16.29 1.17
CA GLN A 134 -1.06 17.42 0.48
C GLN A 134 0.41 17.59 0.89
N ARG A 135 0.73 17.46 2.19
CA ARG A 135 2.12 17.49 2.67
C ARG A 135 2.95 16.35 2.09
N VAL A 136 2.40 15.13 2.02
CA VAL A 136 3.06 13.98 1.39
C VAL A 136 3.37 14.28 -0.07
N LYS A 137 2.38 14.80 -0.82
CA LYS A 137 2.59 15.18 -2.22
C LYS A 137 3.68 16.24 -2.35
N HIS A 138 3.63 17.30 -1.56
CA HIS A 138 4.66 18.34 -1.56
C HIS A 138 6.06 17.82 -1.20
N ALA A 139 6.16 16.83 -0.29
CA ALA A 139 7.44 16.21 0.05
C ALA A 139 8.02 15.42 -1.13
N VAL A 140 7.19 14.72 -1.91
CA VAL A 140 7.62 14.02 -3.14
C VAL A 140 8.02 15.03 -4.22
N ASP A 141 7.17 16.02 -4.49
CA ASP A 141 7.43 17.06 -5.50
C ASP A 141 8.73 17.85 -5.16
N GLY A 142 8.96 18.13 -3.87
CA GLY A 142 10.12 18.89 -3.40
C GLY A 142 11.47 18.21 -3.63
N VAL A 143 11.49 16.90 -3.83
CA VAL A 143 12.70 16.13 -4.18
C VAL A 143 12.75 15.77 -5.67
N GLY A 144 11.85 16.33 -6.49
CA GLY A 144 11.78 16.07 -7.93
C GLY A 144 11.05 14.79 -8.30
N GLY A 145 10.44 14.09 -7.33
CA GLY A 145 9.65 12.89 -7.58
C GLY A 145 8.35 13.20 -8.32
N LYS A 146 7.83 12.22 -9.07
CA LYS A 146 6.60 12.36 -9.86
C LYS A 146 5.50 11.48 -9.28
N VAL A 147 4.44 12.09 -8.75
CA VAL A 147 3.29 11.36 -8.21
C VAL A 147 2.37 10.91 -9.36
N ILE A 148 2.23 9.60 -9.57
CA ILE A 148 1.31 9.00 -10.54
C ILE A 148 -0.13 8.97 -10.03
N GLY A 149 -0.32 8.86 -8.70
CA GLY A 149 -1.65 8.79 -8.10
C GLY A 149 -1.63 8.37 -6.64
N VAL A 150 -2.83 8.22 -6.10
CA VAL A 150 -3.07 7.82 -4.71
C VAL A 150 -3.89 6.55 -4.67
N VAL A 151 -3.44 5.56 -3.93
CA VAL A 151 -4.19 4.33 -3.63
C VAL A 151 -4.80 4.45 -2.25
N LEU A 152 -6.12 4.34 -2.19
CA LEU A 152 -6.84 4.28 -0.93
C LEU A 152 -6.94 2.84 -0.47
N ASN A 153 -6.20 2.49 0.58
CA ASN A 153 -6.13 1.15 1.11
C ASN A 153 -7.08 0.95 2.31
N ASN A 154 -7.48 -0.29 2.55
CA ASN A 154 -8.33 -0.68 3.68
C ASN A 154 -9.67 0.07 3.72
N VAL A 155 -10.32 0.21 2.56
CA VAL A 155 -11.65 0.80 2.44
C VAL A 155 -12.68 -0.21 2.91
N ASP A 156 -13.52 0.17 3.88
CA ASP A 156 -14.69 -0.63 4.24
C ASP A 156 -15.85 -0.35 3.28
N VAL A 157 -15.89 -1.13 2.22
CA VAL A 157 -16.89 -1.02 1.15
C VAL A 157 -18.32 -1.21 1.64
N ARG A 158 -18.53 -1.86 2.80
CA ARG A 158 -19.85 -2.13 3.35
C ARG A 158 -20.42 -0.96 4.16
N SER A 159 -19.56 -0.17 4.79
CA SER A 159 -19.98 0.95 5.65
C SER A 159 -20.02 2.29 4.91
N ASP A 160 -19.44 2.40 3.72
CA ASP A 160 -19.37 3.63 2.96
C ASP A 160 -20.32 3.60 1.76
N SER A 161 -21.44 4.34 1.87
CA SER A 161 -22.48 4.40 0.84
C SER A 161 -21.95 4.91 -0.52
N THR A 162 -20.88 5.70 -0.52
CA THR A 162 -20.23 6.21 -1.73
C THR A 162 -19.56 5.10 -2.51
N TYR A 163 -18.90 4.17 -1.81
CA TYR A 163 -18.25 3.02 -2.44
C TYR A 163 -19.22 1.89 -2.78
N GLY A 164 -20.35 1.77 -2.07
CA GLY A 164 -21.42 0.83 -2.39
C GLY A 164 -21.99 1.06 -3.80
N TYR A 165 -22.05 2.32 -4.24
CA TYR A 165 -22.46 2.66 -5.61
C TYR A 165 -21.42 2.18 -6.64
N TYR A 166 -20.13 2.39 -6.39
CA TYR A 166 -19.04 1.96 -7.29
C TYR A 166 -18.92 0.44 -7.39
N THR A 167 -19.06 -0.28 -6.28
CA THR A 167 -19.03 -1.77 -6.31
C THR A 167 -20.20 -2.36 -7.06
N ASN A 168 -21.41 -1.78 -6.94
CA ASN A 168 -22.56 -2.20 -7.73
C ASN A 168 -22.37 -1.90 -9.24
N TYR A 169 -21.72 -0.77 -9.55
CA TYR A 169 -21.41 -0.40 -10.93
C TYR A 169 -20.39 -1.37 -11.54
N TYR A 170 -19.30 -1.68 -10.83
CA TYR A 170 -18.29 -2.63 -11.31
C TYR A 170 -18.81 -4.08 -11.35
N SER A 171 -19.66 -4.51 -10.42
CA SER A 171 -20.27 -5.84 -10.49
C SER A 171 -21.21 -5.99 -11.70
N TYR A 172 -21.82 -4.90 -12.14
CA TYR A 172 -22.67 -4.91 -13.35
C TYR A 172 -21.85 -5.11 -14.63
N TYR A 173 -20.63 -4.59 -14.69
CA TYR A 173 -19.73 -4.76 -15.85
C TYR A 173 -18.84 -6.00 -15.80
N SER A 174 -18.70 -6.63 -14.64
CA SER A 174 -17.92 -7.89 -14.50
C SER A 174 -18.75 -9.17 -14.70
N THR A 175 -20.05 -9.06 -15.01
CA THR A 175 -20.96 -10.21 -15.16
C THR A 175 -20.90 -10.88 -16.54
N ASP A 176 -19.83 -10.71 -17.31
CA ASP A 176 -19.60 -11.47 -18.56
C ASP A 176 -18.68 -12.69 -18.40
N SER A 177 -18.41 -13.12 -17.18
CA SER A 177 -17.80 -14.44 -16.91
C SER A 177 -18.82 -15.34 -16.23
N LYS A 178 -19.55 -16.10 -17.07
CA LYS A 178 -20.46 -17.17 -16.64
C LYS A 178 -19.69 -18.22 -15.82
N ASN A 179 -20.31 -18.55 -14.65
CA ASN A 179 -20.06 -19.69 -13.78
C ASN A 179 -19.07 -19.51 -12.63
N ASP A 180 -19.55 -18.84 -11.55
CA ASP A 180 -19.10 -19.13 -10.19
C ASP A 180 -20.32 -19.44 -9.30
N PRO A 181 -20.49 -20.69 -8.79
CA PRO A 181 -21.69 -21.09 -8.02
C PRO A 181 -21.68 -20.65 -6.55
N THR A 182 -20.78 -19.79 -6.10
CA THR A 182 -20.63 -19.45 -4.67
C THR A 182 -21.27 -18.15 -4.21
N MET A 183 -21.87 -17.35 -5.10
CA MET A 183 -22.58 -16.12 -4.69
C MET A 183 -24.08 -16.36 -4.48
N LYS A 184 -24.50 -16.55 -3.21
CA LYS A 184 -25.92 -16.53 -2.83
C LYS A 184 -26.48 -15.09 -2.92
N PRO A 185 -27.68 -14.90 -3.53
CA PRO A 185 -28.28 -13.57 -3.67
C PRO A 185 -28.73 -13.03 -2.28
N VAL A 186 -28.36 -11.79 -2.00
CA VAL A 186 -28.83 -11.05 -0.82
C VAL A 186 -30.33 -10.81 -0.94
N ARG A 187 -31.13 -11.42 -0.07
CA ARG A 187 -32.57 -11.23 0.03
C ARG A 187 -32.88 -9.76 0.39
N LYS A 188 -33.63 -9.09 -0.46
CA LYS A 188 -34.26 -7.79 -0.17
C LYS A 188 -35.27 -7.99 0.95
N SER A 189 -35.05 -7.40 2.12
CA SER A 189 -36.08 -7.29 3.16
C SER A 189 -37.07 -6.19 2.77
N SER A 190 -38.28 -6.59 2.41
CA SER A 190 -39.40 -5.69 2.22
C SER A 190 -39.94 -5.24 3.58
N SER A 191 -39.77 -3.98 3.92
CA SER A 191 -40.46 -3.36 5.07
C SER A 191 -41.93 -3.19 4.73
N LYS A 192 -42.80 -3.97 5.39
CA LYS A 192 -44.24 -3.72 5.44
C LYS A 192 -44.49 -2.62 6.49
N HIS A 193 -45.12 -1.54 6.05
CA HIS A 193 -45.82 -0.58 6.91
C HIS A 193 -47.03 -1.28 7.57
N GLY A 194 -47.10 -1.20 8.87
CA GLY A 194 -48.29 -1.52 9.66
C GLY A 194 -48.50 -0.43 10.71
N SER A 195 -49.53 0.37 10.49
CA SER A 195 -50.06 1.35 11.41
C SER A 195 -50.90 0.70 12.51
N THR A 196 -50.74 1.14 13.75
CA THR A 196 -51.83 1.36 14.77
C THR A 196 -51.22 1.93 16.05
N SER A 197 -51.61 3.02 16.37
CA SER A 197 -52.32 3.81 17.40
C SER A 197 -52.14 3.39 18.90
N GLU A 198 -52.01 4.46 19.71
CA GLU A 198 -52.40 4.65 21.13
C GLU A 198 -51.50 3.98 22.19
N SER A 199 -51.12 4.59 23.25
CA SER A 199 -51.53 5.74 24.06
C SER A 199 -50.60 5.88 25.27
N ASN A 200 -50.39 7.12 25.70
CA ASN A 200 -50.31 7.65 27.08
C ASN A 200 -49.23 7.33 28.09
N SER A 201 -48.77 8.43 28.58
CA SER A 201 -48.43 8.86 29.97
C SER A 201 -46.95 8.70 30.37
N ALA A 202 -46.27 9.81 30.48
CA ALA A 202 -46.14 10.76 31.56
C ALA A 202 -44.99 10.48 32.53
N VAL A 203 -44.32 11.59 32.87
CA VAL A 203 -43.55 11.94 34.06
C VAL A 203 -42.04 11.72 34.00
N ALA A 204 -41.30 12.74 33.72
CA ALA A 204 -40.66 13.75 34.58
C ALA A 204 -39.32 13.35 35.20
N SER A 205 -38.46 14.29 35.05
CA SER A 205 -37.47 14.87 35.95
C SER A 205 -36.02 14.43 35.79
N SER A 206 -35.26 15.42 35.41
CA SER A 206 -34.16 16.10 36.12
C SER A 206 -32.84 15.32 36.09
N SER A 207 -31.79 15.89 35.75
CA SER A 207 -31.03 17.03 36.03
C SER A 207 -29.56 16.72 35.69
N LYS A 208 -29.02 17.65 35.04
CA LYS A 208 -27.79 18.38 35.41
C LYS A 208 -26.45 17.69 35.40
N ALA A 209 -25.65 18.27 34.59
CA ALA A 209 -24.39 18.97 34.86
C ALA A 209 -23.10 18.21 34.54
N ALA A 210 -22.39 18.87 33.79
CA ALA A 210 -21.07 19.51 33.87
C ALA A 210 -19.95 18.60 33.38
N ALA A 211 -19.30 19.01 32.39
CA ALA A 211 -18.20 19.98 32.26
C ALA A 211 -16.82 19.36 32.36
N GLU A 212 -16.03 19.82 31.43
CA GLU A 212 -14.56 20.03 31.51
C GLU A 212 -13.71 18.78 31.49
N ASP A 213 -12.75 18.75 30.76
CA ASP A 213 -11.59 19.45 30.24
C ASP A 213 -10.53 18.47 29.75
N VAL A 214 -9.88 18.86 28.71
CA VAL A 214 -8.43 19.04 28.54
C VAL A 214 -7.57 17.82 28.20
N PHE A 215 -6.92 18.04 27.17
CA PHE A 215 -5.69 17.62 26.48
C PHE A 215 -5.83 16.65 25.32
#